data_b82010237779d8ffb3889a8201eca2c1
#
_entry.id   b82010237779d8ffb3889a8201eca2c1
#
_cell.length_a   1.000
_cell.length_b   1.000
_cell.length_c   1.000
_cell.angle_alpha   90.00
_cell.angle_beta   90.00
_cell.angle_gamma   90.00
#
_symmetry.space_group_name_H-M   'P 1'
#
loop_
_entity.id
_entity.type
_entity.pdbx_description
1 polymer ?
#
loop_
_entity_poly.entity_id
_entity_poly.type
_entity_poly.pdbx_seq_one_letter_code
_entity_poly.pdbx_strand_id
1 'polypeptide(L)'
;MATPHATAYDPRLVGWLSLAQLISWGSVFYTFTLIMGPVERELGLGRARSSLACSLALLAEGLMAFPVGRWIDRGHERAVMTGGSLLAGLCLLAHGWVDSLGAFYAVWVGLGIAMSAVLYSPVFAVVTRRFPHDFRRAIITMTFLGGLASTVFIPLTAWLIDGWGWRQALMVLAFLHWLVCAPLHARLLRNAPLPPH
;
A
#
# COMPACT_ATOMS: atom_id res chain seq x y z
N MET A 1 -39.06 0.56 10.65
CA MET A 1 -37.82 0.03 10.06
C MET A 1 -36.97 1.21 9.64
N ALA A 2 -35.93 1.56 10.39
CA ALA A 2 -35.03 2.62 10.02
C ALA A 2 -34.12 2.07 8.90
N THR A 3 -34.22 2.65 7.70
CA THR A 3 -33.30 2.38 6.60
C THR A 3 -31.87 2.71 7.08
N PRO A 4 -30.89 1.81 6.90
CA PRO A 4 -29.51 2.15 7.23
C PRO A 4 -29.15 3.37 6.37
N HIS A 5 -28.78 4.45 7.03
CA HIS A 5 -28.34 5.68 6.36
C HIS A 5 -27.10 5.35 5.51
N ALA A 6 -27.33 5.09 4.22
CA ALA A 6 -26.26 5.09 3.26
C ALA A 6 -25.57 6.47 3.36
N THR A 7 -24.31 6.50 3.74
CA THR A 7 -23.59 7.76 3.83
C THR A 7 -23.50 8.38 2.44
N ALA A 8 -23.85 9.66 2.32
CA ALA A 8 -23.71 10.39 1.07
C ALA A 8 -22.25 10.38 0.60
N TYR A 9 -22.02 10.43 -0.70
CA TYR A 9 -20.68 10.48 -1.28
C TYR A 9 -19.88 11.63 -0.69
N ASP A 10 -18.73 11.29 -0.09
CA ASP A 10 -17.80 12.26 0.48
C ASP A 10 -16.54 12.39 -0.42
N PRO A 11 -16.47 13.46 -1.23
CA PRO A 11 -15.34 13.68 -2.13
C PRO A 11 -14.02 13.92 -1.39
N ARG A 12 -14.08 14.44 -0.14
CA ARG A 12 -12.88 14.66 0.69
C ARG A 12 -12.28 13.33 1.14
N LEU A 13 -13.12 12.41 1.63
CA LEU A 13 -12.68 11.07 2.00
C LEU A 13 -12.07 10.34 0.80
N VAL A 14 -12.73 10.37 -0.35
CA VAL A 14 -12.25 9.74 -1.58
C VAL A 14 -10.93 10.37 -2.03
N GLY A 15 -10.79 11.69 -1.98
CA GLY A 15 -9.57 12.41 -2.34
C GLY A 15 -8.38 12.02 -1.44
N TRP A 16 -8.58 11.97 -0.13
CA TRP A 16 -7.52 11.56 0.80
C TRP A 16 -7.15 10.08 0.67
N LEU A 17 -8.11 9.20 0.47
CA LEU A 17 -7.83 7.78 0.19
C LEU A 17 -7.10 7.62 -1.16
N SER A 18 -7.42 8.43 -2.16
CA SER A 18 -6.70 8.45 -3.43
C SER A 18 -5.24 8.89 -3.27
N LEU A 19 -4.96 9.87 -2.40
CA LEU A 19 -3.60 10.26 -2.05
C LEU A 19 -2.84 9.11 -1.39
N ALA A 20 -3.48 8.40 -0.46
CA ALA A 20 -2.88 7.22 0.15
C ALA A 20 -2.61 6.10 -0.89
N GLN A 21 -3.49 5.92 -1.88
CA GLN A 21 -3.26 4.99 -2.99
C GLN A 21 -2.10 5.41 -3.88
N LEU A 22 -2.01 6.69 -4.23
CA LEU A 22 -0.88 7.25 -4.99
C LEU A 22 0.46 6.94 -4.29
N ILE A 23 0.55 7.20 -2.98
CA ILE A 23 1.74 6.94 -2.18
C ILE A 23 2.02 5.44 -2.10
N SER A 24 1.03 4.61 -1.80
CA SER A 24 1.21 3.17 -1.60
C SER A 24 1.65 2.47 -2.89
N TRP A 25 1.00 2.73 -4.02
CA TRP A 25 1.42 2.19 -5.31
C TRP A 25 2.82 2.65 -5.68
N GLY A 26 3.10 3.95 -5.51
CA GLY A 26 4.40 4.55 -5.83
C GLY A 26 5.54 3.99 -5.01
N SER A 27 5.38 3.95 -3.70
CA SER A 27 6.45 3.62 -2.75
C SER A 27 6.64 2.12 -2.52
N VAL A 28 5.57 1.31 -2.65
CA VAL A 28 5.65 -0.13 -2.37
C VAL A 28 5.78 -0.93 -3.66
N PHE A 29 4.92 -0.67 -4.65
CA PHE A 29 4.89 -1.48 -5.86
C PHE A 29 5.93 -1.05 -6.90
N TYR A 30 5.92 0.22 -7.32
CA TYR A 30 6.81 0.69 -8.40
C TYR A 30 8.27 0.79 -7.99
N THR A 31 8.57 0.92 -6.70
CA THR A 31 9.93 0.99 -6.17
C THR A 31 10.75 -0.26 -6.48
N PHE A 32 10.12 -1.45 -6.56
CA PHE A 32 10.82 -2.70 -6.87
C PHE A 32 11.68 -2.58 -8.13
N THR A 33 11.10 -2.07 -9.20
CA THR A 33 11.80 -1.95 -10.50
C THR A 33 13.04 -1.06 -10.41
N LEU A 34 12.99 -0.02 -9.59
CA LEU A 34 14.07 0.96 -9.46
C LEU A 34 15.22 0.47 -8.58
N ILE A 35 14.92 -0.29 -7.52
CA ILE A 35 15.96 -0.78 -6.61
C ILE A 35 16.60 -2.10 -7.08
N MET A 36 16.00 -2.81 -8.02
CA MET A 36 16.48 -4.12 -8.47
C MET A 36 17.94 -4.05 -8.93
N GLY A 37 18.30 -3.12 -9.80
CA GLY A 37 19.66 -2.95 -10.29
C GLY A 37 20.69 -2.64 -9.19
N PRO A 38 20.46 -1.65 -8.33
CA PRO A 38 21.30 -1.39 -7.17
C PRO A 38 21.48 -2.60 -6.24
N VAL A 39 20.40 -3.30 -5.90
CA VAL A 39 20.44 -4.48 -5.03
C VAL A 39 21.21 -5.64 -5.66
N GLU A 40 20.99 -5.91 -6.95
CA GLU A 40 21.73 -6.95 -7.69
C GLU A 40 23.24 -6.70 -7.66
N ARG A 41 23.66 -5.46 -7.86
CA ARG A 41 25.09 -5.10 -7.82
C ARG A 41 25.67 -5.24 -6.43
N GLU A 42 24.94 -4.83 -5.41
CA GLU A 42 25.46 -4.81 -4.02
C GLU A 42 25.49 -6.19 -3.40
N LEU A 43 24.44 -7.00 -3.61
CA LEU A 43 24.34 -8.34 -3.04
C LEU A 43 24.88 -9.43 -3.97
N GLY A 44 25.40 -9.09 -5.15
CA GLY A 44 25.90 -10.06 -6.13
C GLY A 44 24.81 -11.01 -6.65
N LEU A 45 23.57 -10.53 -6.79
CA LEU A 45 22.43 -11.37 -7.18
C LEU A 45 22.23 -11.38 -8.69
N GLY A 46 21.89 -12.55 -9.23
CA GLY A 46 21.38 -12.65 -10.58
C GLY A 46 19.90 -12.22 -10.68
N ARG A 47 19.50 -11.77 -11.87
CA ARG A 47 18.13 -11.27 -12.15
C ARG A 47 17.02 -12.22 -11.69
N ALA A 48 17.18 -13.53 -11.89
CA ALA A 48 16.18 -14.52 -11.48
C ALA A 48 15.94 -14.52 -9.95
N ARG A 49 17.03 -14.42 -9.17
CA ARG A 49 16.94 -14.39 -7.70
C ARG A 49 16.33 -13.09 -7.19
N SER A 50 16.69 -11.95 -7.78
CA SER A 50 16.11 -10.67 -7.37
C SER A 50 14.64 -10.57 -7.76
N SER A 51 14.25 -11.05 -8.94
CA SER A 51 12.85 -11.06 -9.39
C SER A 51 11.96 -11.99 -8.57
N LEU A 52 12.52 -13.06 -7.98
CA LEU A 52 11.77 -13.96 -7.10
C LEU A 52 11.23 -13.23 -5.86
N ALA A 53 11.91 -12.20 -5.37
CA ALA A 53 11.41 -11.39 -4.26
C ALA A 53 10.05 -10.75 -4.58
N CYS A 54 9.88 -10.22 -5.78
CA CYS A 54 8.60 -9.67 -6.24
C CYS A 54 7.52 -10.76 -6.32
N SER A 55 7.85 -11.93 -6.85
CA SER A 55 6.93 -13.06 -6.93
C SER A 55 6.48 -13.54 -5.56
N LEU A 56 7.39 -13.57 -4.58
CA LEU A 56 7.07 -13.91 -3.19
C LEU A 56 6.16 -12.83 -2.54
N ALA A 57 6.40 -11.55 -2.83
CA ALA A 57 5.54 -10.47 -2.36
C ALA A 57 4.12 -10.60 -2.93
N LEU A 58 3.98 -10.83 -4.23
CA LEU A 58 2.67 -11.01 -4.87
C LEU A 58 1.95 -12.26 -4.38
N LEU A 59 2.69 -13.35 -4.11
CA LEU A 59 2.12 -14.55 -3.50
C LEU A 59 1.61 -14.25 -2.08
N ALA A 60 2.40 -13.56 -1.27
CA ALA A 60 2.01 -13.16 0.08
C ALA A 60 0.78 -12.23 0.06
N GLU A 61 0.73 -11.26 -0.86
CA GLU A 61 -0.42 -10.40 -1.08
C GLU A 61 -1.68 -11.22 -1.41
N GLY A 62 -1.57 -12.15 -2.37
CA GLY A 62 -2.69 -13.00 -2.77
C GLY A 62 -3.21 -13.88 -1.63
N LEU A 63 -2.31 -14.51 -0.86
CA LEU A 63 -2.68 -15.33 0.29
C LEU A 63 -3.35 -14.51 1.40
N MET A 64 -2.89 -13.29 1.62
CA MET A 64 -3.43 -12.40 2.63
C MET A 64 -4.70 -11.66 2.19
N ALA A 65 -5.01 -11.62 0.90
CA ALA A 65 -6.20 -10.92 0.38
C ALA A 65 -7.50 -11.44 1.02
N PHE A 66 -7.63 -12.75 1.20
CA PHE A 66 -8.83 -13.35 1.79
C PHE A 66 -9.02 -12.98 3.28
N PRO A 67 -8.05 -13.20 4.20
CA PRO A 67 -8.22 -12.80 5.59
C PRO A 67 -8.38 -11.29 5.76
N VAL A 68 -7.65 -10.49 5.00
CA VAL A 68 -7.78 -9.02 5.01
C VAL A 68 -9.18 -8.59 4.59
N GLY A 69 -9.71 -9.14 3.48
CA GLY A 69 -11.09 -8.87 3.04
C GLY A 69 -12.10 -9.19 4.13
N ARG A 70 -12.00 -10.37 4.78
CA ARG A 70 -12.89 -10.73 5.88
C ARG A 70 -12.83 -9.78 7.08
N TRP A 71 -11.66 -9.27 7.42
CA TRP A 71 -11.52 -8.29 8.51
C TRP A 71 -12.15 -6.94 8.13
N ILE A 72 -12.00 -6.51 6.90
CA ILE A 72 -12.66 -5.30 6.39
C ILE A 72 -14.18 -5.48 6.42
N ASP A 73 -14.70 -6.62 5.94
CA ASP A 73 -16.14 -6.91 5.96
C ASP A 73 -16.74 -6.92 7.36
N ARG A 74 -15.94 -7.28 8.36
CA ARG A 74 -16.32 -7.20 9.78
C ARG A 74 -16.23 -5.79 10.38
N GLY A 75 -15.89 -4.77 9.61
CA GLY A 75 -15.77 -3.39 10.08
C GLY A 75 -14.41 -3.00 10.63
N HIS A 76 -13.38 -3.85 10.50
CA HIS A 76 -12.02 -3.55 11.00
C HIS A 76 -11.14 -2.80 9.98
N GLU A 77 -11.75 -2.13 9.00
CA GLU A 77 -11.05 -1.42 7.91
C GLU A 77 -9.99 -0.45 8.42
N ARG A 78 -10.27 0.29 9.51
CA ARG A 78 -9.33 1.21 10.13
C ARG A 78 -8.07 0.50 10.64
N ALA A 79 -8.24 -0.58 11.39
CA ALA A 79 -7.11 -1.32 11.96
C ALA A 79 -6.27 -1.98 10.86
N VAL A 80 -6.92 -2.58 9.87
CA VAL A 80 -6.28 -3.26 8.73
C VAL A 80 -5.46 -2.28 7.91
N MET A 81 -6.04 -1.18 7.44
CA MET A 81 -5.34 -0.25 6.56
C MET A 81 -4.27 0.57 7.30
N THR A 82 -4.52 0.92 8.58
CA THR A 82 -3.50 1.59 9.40
C THR A 82 -2.34 0.64 9.68
N GLY A 83 -2.62 -0.60 10.09
CA GLY A 83 -1.61 -1.63 10.34
C GLY A 83 -0.81 -1.96 9.07
N GLY A 84 -1.48 -2.05 7.92
CA GLY A 84 -0.82 -2.22 6.62
C GLY A 84 0.14 -1.09 6.28
N SER A 85 -0.25 0.18 6.53
CA SER A 85 0.64 1.34 6.31
C SER A 85 1.83 1.35 7.26
N LEU A 86 1.62 0.96 8.53
CA LEU A 86 2.72 0.83 9.49
C LEU A 86 3.69 -0.28 9.09
N LEU A 87 3.18 -1.42 8.65
CA LEU A 87 3.98 -2.55 8.16
C LEU A 87 4.73 -2.19 6.87
N ALA A 88 4.09 -1.50 5.92
CA ALA A 88 4.74 -1.04 4.71
C ALA A 88 5.94 -0.14 5.03
N GLY A 89 5.74 0.86 5.91
CA GLY A 89 6.82 1.73 6.36
C GLY A 89 7.94 0.96 7.07
N LEU A 90 7.59 0.01 7.94
CA LEU A 90 8.58 -0.84 8.62
C LEU A 90 9.41 -1.67 7.64
N CYS A 91 8.77 -2.31 6.66
CA CYS A 91 9.46 -3.10 5.65
C CYS A 91 10.33 -2.23 4.73
N LEU A 92 9.84 -1.05 4.31
CA LEU A 92 10.65 -0.11 3.53
C LEU A 92 11.88 0.34 4.33
N LEU A 93 11.72 0.66 5.60
CA LEU A 93 12.83 1.02 6.49
C LEU A 93 13.81 -0.15 6.68
N ALA A 94 13.30 -1.37 6.83
CA ALA A 94 14.11 -2.57 7.04
C ALA A 94 15.08 -2.87 5.88
N HIS A 95 14.83 -2.37 4.67
CA HIS A 95 15.78 -2.44 3.56
C HIS A 95 17.13 -1.78 3.88
N GLY A 96 17.17 -0.84 4.82
CA GLY A 96 18.41 -0.24 5.29
C GLY A 96 19.43 -1.25 5.85
N TRP A 97 18.96 -2.39 6.33
CA TRP A 97 19.76 -3.46 6.96
C TRP A 97 19.77 -4.76 6.16
N VAL A 98 19.26 -4.76 4.94
CA VAL A 98 19.29 -5.94 4.06
C VAL A 98 20.72 -6.13 3.54
N ASP A 99 21.34 -7.24 3.95
CA ASP A 99 22.69 -7.65 3.59
C ASP A 99 22.76 -9.06 2.96
N SER A 100 21.63 -9.73 2.87
CA SER A 100 21.53 -11.10 2.37
C SER A 100 20.28 -11.34 1.55
N LEU A 101 20.32 -12.38 0.70
CA LEU A 101 19.16 -12.79 -0.11
C LEU A 101 17.96 -13.17 0.76
N GLY A 102 18.21 -13.85 1.89
CA GLY A 102 17.15 -14.24 2.82
C GLY A 102 16.46 -13.05 3.46
N ALA A 103 17.22 -12.04 3.91
CA ALA A 103 16.68 -10.80 4.43
C ALA A 103 15.89 -10.04 3.37
N PHE A 104 16.39 -10.00 2.13
CA PHE A 104 15.71 -9.37 1.00
C PHE A 104 14.34 -10.03 0.74
N TYR A 105 14.27 -11.36 0.71
CA TYR A 105 13.01 -12.08 0.54
C TYR A 105 12.05 -11.86 1.70
N ALA A 106 12.53 -11.90 2.94
CA ALA A 106 11.70 -11.69 4.11
C ALA A 106 11.03 -10.31 4.11
N VAL A 107 11.78 -9.27 3.77
CA VAL A 107 11.26 -7.91 3.67
C VAL A 107 10.22 -7.78 2.55
N TRP A 108 10.45 -8.41 1.39
CA TRP A 108 9.48 -8.39 0.29
C TRP A 108 8.22 -9.19 0.59
N VAL A 109 8.31 -10.32 1.30
CA VAL A 109 7.12 -11.01 1.82
C VAL A 109 6.33 -10.12 2.77
N GLY A 110 7.01 -9.42 3.69
CA GLY A 110 6.38 -8.43 4.56
C GLY A 110 5.69 -7.30 3.79
N LEU A 111 6.33 -6.79 2.72
CA LEU A 111 5.70 -5.81 1.82
C LEU A 111 4.47 -6.38 1.11
N GLY A 112 4.51 -7.64 0.67
CA GLY A 112 3.34 -8.30 0.08
C GLY A 112 2.16 -8.39 1.05
N ILE A 113 2.41 -8.72 2.31
CA ILE A 113 1.39 -8.67 3.36
C ILE A 113 0.84 -7.24 3.52
N ALA A 114 1.70 -6.24 3.55
CA ALA A 114 1.28 -4.84 3.62
C ALA A 114 0.46 -4.42 2.39
N MET A 115 0.85 -4.84 1.19
CA MET A 115 0.16 -4.56 -0.07
C MET A 115 -1.30 -5.03 -0.03
N SER A 116 -1.57 -6.23 0.50
CA SER A 116 -2.93 -6.75 0.66
C SER A 116 -3.83 -5.85 1.53
N ALA A 117 -3.24 -5.04 2.41
CA ALA A 117 -3.95 -4.18 3.35
C ALA A 117 -4.01 -2.70 2.92
N VAL A 118 -3.21 -2.26 1.93
CA VAL A 118 -3.12 -0.83 1.56
C VAL A 118 -3.38 -0.52 0.09
N LEU A 119 -3.32 -1.51 -0.83
CA LEU A 119 -3.55 -1.28 -2.25
C LEU A 119 -5.04 -1.26 -2.61
N TYR A 120 -5.38 -1.45 -3.87
CA TYR A 120 -6.76 -1.25 -4.36
C TYR A 120 -7.80 -2.17 -3.72
N SER A 121 -7.49 -3.46 -3.50
CA SER A 121 -8.47 -4.42 -2.98
C SER A 121 -9.12 -3.97 -1.67
N PRO A 122 -8.36 -3.63 -0.60
CA PRO A 122 -8.95 -3.18 0.65
C PRO A 122 -9.69 -1.86 0.52
N VAL A 123 -9.14 -0.91 -0.23
CA VAL A 123 -9.79 0.41 -0.33
C VAL A 123 -11.07 0.36 -1.14
N PHE A 124 -11.16 -0.50 -2.16
CA PHE A 124 -12.39 -0.70 -2.92
C PHE A 124 -13.48 -1.37 -2.06
N ALA A 125 -13.12 -2.34 -1.22
CA ALA A 125 -14.04 -2.91 -0.25
C ALA A 125 -14.58 -1.83 0.71
N VAL A 126 -13.72 -0.95 1.19
CA VAL A 126 -14.10 0.18 2.06
C VAL A 126 -15.08 1.12 1.37
N VAL A 127 -14.78 1.60 0.17
CA VAL A 127 -15.64 2.58 -0.51
C VAL A 127 -16.95 1.97 -0.98
N THR A 128 -16.96 0.70 -1.35
CA THR A 128 -18.20 -0.02 -1.72
C THR A 128 -19.14 -0.15 -0.52
N ARG A 129 -18.62 -0.38 0.66
CA ARG A 129 -19.41 -0.44 1.90
C ARG A 129 -19.89 0.94 2.36
N ARG A 130 -19.05 1.96 2.24
CA ARG A 130 -19.39 3.32 2.67
C ARG A 130 -20.32 4.05 1.73
N PHE A 131 -20.18 3.82 0.43
CA PHE A 131 -20.92 4.51 -0.63
C PHE A 131 -21.64 3.52 -1.57
N PRO A 132 -22.61 2.73 -1.10
CA PRO A 132 -23.22 1.65 -1.89
C PRO A 132 -23.90 2.13 -3.18
N HIS A 133 -24.31 3.40 -3.24
CA HIS A 133 -24.94 3.99 -4.44
C HIS A 133 -23.91 4.68 -5.36
N ASP A 134 -22.79 5.17 -4.81
CA ASP A 134 -21.80 5.98 -5.51
C ASP A 134 -20.40 5.32 -5.60
N PHE A 135 -20.29 4.03 -5.26
CA PHE A 135 -19.00 3.33 -5.21
C PHE A 135 -18.28 3.34 -6.56
N ARG A 136 -19.00 3.29 -7.68
CA ARG A 136 -18.40 3.35 -9.03
C ARG A 136 -17.63 4.65 -9.23
N ARG A 137 -18.21 5.78 -8.84
CA ARG A 137 -17.58 7.10 -8.91
C ARG A 137 -16.33 7.15 -8.03
N ALA A 138 -16.41 6.63 -6.80
CA ALA A 138 -15.27 6.56 -5.89
C ALA A 138 -14.14 5.71 -6.50
N ILE A 139 -14.43 4.50 -6.99
CA ILE A 139 -13.44 3.61 -7.60
C ILE A 139 -12.77 4.26 -8.81
N ILE A 140 -13.53 4.86 -9.72
CA ILE A 140 -12.98 5.55 -10.91
C ILE A 140 -12.03 6.66 -10.50
N THR A 141 -12.41 7.51 -9.54
CA THR A 141 -11.57 8.60 -9.04
C THR A 141 -10.27 8.07 -8.44
N MET A 142 -10.37 7.03 -7.60
CA MET A 142 -9.22 6.44 -6.92
C MET A 142 -8.28 5.72 -7.89
N THR A 143 -8.83 5.01 -8.86
CA THR A 143 -8.04 4.33 -9.91
C THR A 143 -7.32 5.33 -10.79
N PHE A 144 -7.98 6.43 -11.16
CA PHE A 144 -7.36 7.49 -11.95
C PHE A 144 -6.20 8.15 -11.20
N LEU A 145 -6.43 8.59 -9.96
CA LEU A 145 -5.40 9.24 -9.15
C LEU A 145 -4.28 8.28 -8.75
N GLY A 146 -4.61 7.04 -8.39
CA GLY A 146 -3.61 6.01 -8.09
C GLY A 146 -2.82 5.58 -9.32
N GLY A 147 -3.42 5.65 -10.52
CA GLY A 147 -2.73 5.43 -11.80
C GLY A 147 -1.63 6.43 -12.09
N LEU A 148 -1.70 7.64 -11.51
CA LEU A 148 -0.62 8.63 -11.58
C LEU A 148 0.61 8.28 -10.71
N ALA A 149 0.53 7.22 -9.89
CA ALA A 149 1.60 6.84 -8.99
C ALA A 149 2.92 6.59 -9.73
N SER A 150 2.89 5.90 -10.87
CA SER A 150 4.10 5.68 -11.68
C SER A 150 4.69 7.00 -12.19
N THR A 151 3.84 7.91 -12.66
CA THR A 151 4.27 9.21 -13.20
C THR A 151 4.93 10.10 -12.13
N VAL A 152 4.47 10.02 -10.89
CA VAL A 152 4.99 10.82 -9.78
C VAL A 152 6.16 10.11 -9.08
N PHE A 153 5.98 8.85 -8.73
CA PHE A 153 6.93 8.15 -7.85
C PHE A 153 8.13 7.54 -8.57
N ILE A 154 8.01 7.16 -9.85
CA ILE A 154 9.18 6.66 -10.59
C ILE A 154 10.27 7.74 -10.67
N PRO A 155 10.01 8.97 -11.18
CA PRO A 155 11.03 10.01 -11.22
C PRO A 155 11.44 10.48 -9.83
N LEU A 156 10.53 10.58 -8.86
CA LEU A 156 10.85 10.94 -7.49
C LEU A 156 11.81 9.92 -6.85
N THR A 157 11.48 8.64 -6.94
CA THR A 157 12.31 7.58 -6.35
C THR A 157 13.66 7.46 -7.05
N ALA A 158 13.70 7.60 -8.39
CA ALA A 158 14.95 7.64 -9.15
C ALA A 158 15.84 8.79 -8.68
N TRP A 159 15.29 9.99 -8.55
CA TRP A 159 16.01 11.16 -8.04
C TRP A 159 16.55 10.96 -6.61
N LEU A 160 15.75 10.35 -5.72
CA LEU A 160 16.20 10.00 -4.37
C LEU A 160 17.35 8.98 -4.40
N ILE A 161 17.27 7.98 -5.27
CA ILE A 161 18.30 6.94 -5.42
C ILE A 161 19.61 7.55 -5.95
N ASP A 162 19.51 8.41 -6.95
CA ASP A 162 20.69 9.07 -7.56
C ASP A 162 21.39 10.01 -6.58
N GLY A 163 20.62 10.71 -5.74
CA GLY A 163 21.18 11.66 -4.77
C GLY A 163 21.71 11.02 -3.49
N TRP A 164 21.02 10.01 -2.95
CA TRP A 164 21.29 9.50 -1.61
C TRP A 164 21.50 7.98 -1.55
N GLY A 165 21.30 7.29 -2.67
CA GLY A 165 21.35 5.84 -2.74
C GLY A 165 20.00 5.19 -2.41
N TRP A 166 19.86 3.92 -2.80
CA TRP A 166 18.59 3.21 -2.75
C TRP A 166 18.07 2.96 -1.33
N ARG A 167 18.96 2.74 -0.33
CA ARG A 167 18.56 2.54 1.06
C ARG A 167 17.92 3.78 1.66
N GLN A 168 18.55 4.94 1.48
CA GLN A 168 18.06 6.22 1.98
C GLN A 168 16.77 6.63 1.26
N ALA A 169 16.67 6.35 -0.03
CA ALA A 169 15.44 6.56 -0.79
C ALA A 169 14.27 5.78 -0.16
N LEU A 170 14.47 4.51 0.16
CA LEU A 170 13.44 3.69 0.81
C LEU A 170 13.08 4.17 2.22
N MET A 171 14.04 4.68 2.98
CA MET A 171 13.77 5.31 4.28
C MET A 171 12.83 6.52 4.14
N VAL A 172 13.07 7.38 3.15
CA VAL A 172 12.17 8.51 2.87
C VAL A 172 10.76 8.03 2.54
N LEU A 173 10.64 7.01 1.70
CA LEU A 173 9.35 6.41 1.36
C LEU A 173 8.67 5.74 2.57
N ALA A 174 9.45 5.15 3.49
CA ALA A 174 8.94 4.62 4.75
C ALA A 174 8.27 5.70 5.61
N PHE A 175 8.91 6.86 5.72
CA PHE A 175 8.34 8.00 6.46
C PHE A 175 7.05 8.54 5.83
N LEU A 176 6.89 8.47 4.50
CA LEU A 176 5.60 8.81 3.86
C LEU A 176 4.47 7.91 4.35
N HIS A 177 4.73 6.59 4.51
CA HIS A 177 3.71 5.69 5.07
C HIS A 177 3.38 6.03 6.53
N TRP A 178 4.38 6.31 7.35
CA TRP A 178 4.18 6.57 8.78
C TRP A 178 3.58 7.94 9.06
N LEU A 179 3.98 8.97 8.31
CA LEU A 179 3.56 10.35 8.55
C LEU A 179 2.31 10.74 7.77
N VAL A 180 2.04 10.07 6.65
CA VAL A 180 0.88 10.40 5.80
C VAL A 180 -0.13 9.26 5.77
N CYS A 181 0.22 8.07 5.27
CA CYS A 181 -0.75 7.00 5.04
C CYS A 181 -1.35 6.45 6.34
N ALA A 182 -0.53 6.15 7.35
CA ALA A 182 -1.02 5.58 8.60
C ALA A 182 -1.92 6.55 9.38
N PRO A 183 -1.57 7.84 9.59
CA PRO A 183 -2.47 8.80 10.22
C PRO A 183 -3.74 9.07 9.41
N LEU A 184 -3.64 9.04 8.08
CA LEU A 184 -4.77 9.21 7.18
C LEU A 184 -5.79 8.08 7.39
N HIS A 185 -5.35 6.81 7.29
CA HIS A 185 -6.20 5.66 7.51
C HIS A 185 -6.75 5.64 8.95
N ALA A 186 -5.92 5.94 9.95
CA ALA A 186 -6.34 5.96 11.36
C ALA A 186 -7.40 7.03 11.66
N ARG A 187 -7.41 8.16 10.97
CA ARG A 187 -8.34 9.26 11.20
C ARG A 187 -9.60 9.16 10.35
N LEU A 188 -9.44 8.87 9.05
CA LEU A 188 -10.54 8.89 8.09
C LEU A 188 -11.42 7.64 8.16
N LEU A 189 -10.86 6.50 8.53
CA LEU A 189 -11.60 5.24 8.60
C LEU A 189 -12.24 4.98 9.97
N ARG A 190 -12.46 6.04 10.76
CA ARG A 190 -13.30 5.98 11.95
C ARG A 190 -14.76 5.77 11.53
N ASN A 191 -15.56 5.16 12.41
CA ASN A 191 -16.98 4.94 12.19
C ASN A 191 -17.29 4.11 10.93
N ALA A 192 -16.68 2.92 10.84
CA ALA A 192 -17.01 1.95 9.82
C ALA A 192 -18.52 1.62 9.87
N PRO A 193 -19.22 1.55 8.72
CA PRO A 193 -20.58 1.06 8.70
C PRO A 193 -20.63 -0.36 9.26
N LEU A 194 -21.56 -0.61 10.17
CA LEU A 194 -21.77 -1.98 10.69
C LEU A 194 -22.20 -2.90 9.55
N PRO A 195 -21.75 -4.16 9.52
CA PRO A 195 -22.22 -5.13 8.55
C PRO A 195 -23.73 -5.28 8.68
N PRO A 196 -24.47 -5.43 7.57
CA PRO A 196 -25.88 -5.77 7.63
C PRO A 196 -26.02 -7.14 8.32
N HIS A 197 -26.89 -7.21 9.33
CA HIS A 197 -27.26 -8.45 10.00
C HIS A 197 -28.10 -9.34 9.09
#